data_8d56716a0a0cb5bfffa9bb6115d1f18a
#
_entry.id   8d56716a0a0cb5bfffa9bb6115d1f18a
#
_cell.length_a   1.000
_cell.length_b   1.000
_cell.length_c   1.000
_cell.angle_alpha   90.00
_cell.angle_beta   90.00
_cell.angle_gamma   90.00
#
_symmetry.space_group_name_H-M   'P 1'
#
loop_
_entity.id
_entity.type
_entity.pdbx_description
1 polymer ?
#
loop_
_entity_poly.entity_id
_entity_poly.type
_entity_poly.pdbx_seq_one_letter_code
_entity_poly.pdbx_strand_id
1 'polypeptide(L)'
;MPRMFRRRTRALLTAGTVALAATCFTGPAGTARAAVPASPGVTYTNPLAEKRADPHIFKHTDGYYYFTATVPEYDRIVLRRATTIQGLSTAPETTIWTRHTSGVMGAHIWAPEIHFIDGKWYVHFAAGATDDVWAIRMYVLEGTGGNPLTAAWTEKGRIRTTWESFSLDATTFVANGVRYLAWAQRNPAEENNTSLFVAKMANPWTITGTPAEISQPTLAWETVGYKVNEGPAVVQHGGKVFMSYSASATDANYCLGLLTASATADLTNPSSWTKSSQPVFKSSAATSQYGPGHNSFTVSEDGKSDILVYHDRSYKDITGDPLNDPNRRTRVQKLYWKTDGTPDFGIPVADGVTPQRFSSDNLPDRFVRHWEYRARVEADVSPLADSQFRVVPGLAGSGTVSLESANFPGHYLRHKNFEAWVEKNDGTARFAADATFHRRAGLSDAAGVSYESYNYAGRYLRHYDHLLYVQAPSTATDRADATFHAQ
;
A
#
# COMPACT_ATOMS: atom_id res chain seq x y z
N MET A 1 -19.31 -74.30 -6.97
CA MET A 1 -18.73 -75.70 -7.25
C MET A 1 -17.91 -75.60 -8.51
N PRO A 2 -16.77 -76.30 -8.70
CA PRO A 2 -15.86 -76.93 -7.73
C PRO A 2 -14.44 -76.30 -7.75
N ARG A 3 -13.72 -76.30 -6.68
CA ARG A 3 -12.66 -77.18 -6.16
C ARG A 3 -11.31 -77.17 -6.91
N MET A 4 -10.31 -76.68 -6.16
CA MET A 4 -9.10 -77.36 -5.61
C MET A 4 -7.98 -77.67 -6.57
N PHE A 5 -6.74 -77.27 -6.29
CA PHE A 5 -5.71 -78.21 -5.77
C PHE A 5 -4.45 -77.43 -5.28
N ARG A 6 -3.97 -77.81 -4.12
CA ARG A 6 -2.69 -77.47 -3.48
C ARG A 6 -1.54 -78.20 -4.17
N ARG A 7 -0.34 -77.64 -4.18
CA ARG A 7 0.89 -78.41 -3.94
C ARG A 7 1.92 -77.59 -3.18
N ARG A 8 2.33 -78.16 -2.05
CA ARG A 8 3.51 -77.86 -1.28
C ARG A 8 4.72 -78.55 -1.88
N THR A 9 5.91 -77.94 -1.86
CA THR A 9 7.18 -78.65 -1.84
C THR A 9 8.15 -78.02 -0.92
N ARG A 10 8.72 -78.83 -0.03
CA ARG A 10 9.81 -78.52 0.93
C ARG A 10 11.15 -78.73 0.26
N ALA A 11 12.17 -78.01 0.72
CA ALA A 11 13.55 -78.46 0.98
C ALA A 11 14.50 -77.25 0.77
N LEU A 12 15.61 -77.03 1.36
CA LEU A 12 16.49 -77.67 2.35
C LEU A 12 17.41 -76.50 2.87
N LEU A 13 17.77 -76.51 4.13
CA LEU A 13 18.81 -75.70 4.73
C LEU A 13 20.20 -76.10 4.21
N THR A 14 21.03 -75.11 3.86
CA THR A 14 22.48 -75.23 3.95
C THR A 14 23.03 -73.99 4.62
N ALA A 15 23.68 -74.23 5.75
CA ALA A 15 24.39 -73.21 6.53
C ALA A 15 25.71 -72.89 5.82
N GLY A 16 25.93 -71.59 5.53
CA GLY A 16 27.17 -71.02 5.06
C GLY A 16 27.54 -69.86 5.92
N THR A 17 28.58 -70.04 6.77
CA THR A 17 29.22 -68.97 7.55
C THR A 17 29.90 -67.99 6.61
N VAL A 18 29.49 -66.72 6.64
CA VAL A 18 30.18 -65.63 5.96
C VAL A 18 30.62 -64.61 7.02
N ALA A 19 31.92 -64.38 7.06
CA ALA A 19 32.57 -63.39 7.93
C ALA A 19 32.09 -61.95 7.61
N LEU A 20 31.67 -61.20 8.61
CA LEU A 20 31.39 -59.78 8.50
C LEU A 20 32.71 -58.99 8.44
N ALA A 21 33.02 -58.48 7.24
CA ALA A 21 33.98 -57.36 7.13
C ALA A 21 33.21 -56.05 7.28
N ALA A 22 33.42 -55.32 8.37
CA ALA A 22 32.87 -54.01 8.58
C ALA A 22 33.58 -52.98 7.67
N THR A 23 32.98 -52.64 6.53
CA THR A 23 33.40 -51.48 5.75
C THR A 23 32.71 -50.23 6.30
N CYS A 24 33.46 -49.35 6.96
CA CYS A 24 33.00 -48.01 7.26
C CYS A 24 32.73 -47.22 5.95
N PHE A 25 31.48 -47.08 5.56
CA PHE A 25 31.11 -46.09 4.56
C PHE A 25 31.12 -44.73 5.20
N THR A 26 32.17 -43.93 4.94
CA THR A 26 32.11 -42.47 5.10
C THR A 26 31.25 -41.93 3.94
N GLY A 27 29.96 -41.72 4.19
CA GLY A 27 29.09 -41.01 3.28
C GLY A 27 29.60 -39.56 3.12
N PRO A 28 29.46 -38.93 1.93
CA PRO A 28 29.83 -37.55 1.76
C PRO A 28 28.99 -36.71 2.72
N ALA A 29 29.67 -35.82 3.46
CA ALA A 29 29.04 -34.80 4.28
C ALA A 29 28.01 -34.04 3.41
N GLY A 30 26.74 -34.20 3.72
CA GLY A 30 25.68 -33.48 3.06
C GLY A 30 25.98 -31.97 3.15
N THR A 31 26.22 -31.33 2.03
CA THR A 31 26.27 -29.89 1.94
C THR A 31 24.95 -29.38 2.50
N ALA A 32 24.97 -28.74 3.67
CA ALA A 32 23.82 -28.04 4.22
C ALA A 32 23.35 -27.07 3.13
N ARG A 33 22.18 -27.35 2.55
CA ARG A 33 21.54 -26.43 1.61
C ARG A 33 21.34 -25.13 2.37
N ALA A 34 22.02 -24.07 1.93
CA ALA A 34 21.81 -22.74 2.51
C ALA A 34 20.31 -22.48 2.51
N ALA A 35 19.74 -22.28 3.69
CA ALA A 35 18.33 -21.94 3.82
C ALA A 35 18.09 -20.69 2.98
N VAL A 36 17.10 -20.77 2.05
CA VAL A 36 16.68 -19.60 1.28
C VAL A 36 16.23 -18.55 2.31
N PRO A 37 16.82 -17.34 2.29
CA PRO A 37 16.39 -16.29 3.24
C PRO A 37 14.88 -16.12 3.13
N ALA A 38 14.20 -15.97 4.27
CA ALA A 38 12.78 -15.63 4.30
C ALA A 38 12.49 -14.51 3.31
N SER A 39 11.42 -14.64 2.54
CA SER A 39 10.99 -13.57 1.63
C SER A 39 10.86 -12.29 2.44
N PRO A 40 11.49 -11.19 2.01
CA PRO A 40 11.18 -9.89 2.60
C PRO A 40 9.68 -9.67 2.47
N GLY A 41 9.04 -9.06 3.46
CA GLY A 41 7.66 -8.58 3.31
C GLY A 41 7.56 -7.73 2.04
N VAL A 42 6.34 -7.56 1.50
CA VAL A 42 6.13 -6.78 0.27
C VAL A 42 6.65 -5.37 0.45
N THR A 43 7.62 -4.97 -0.37
CA THR A 43 8.20 -3.61 -0.38
C THR A 43 8.20 -3.03 -1.78
N TYR A 44 8.09 -1.72 -1.85
CA TYR A 44 8.10 -0.94 -3.07
C TYR A 44 9.18 0.14 -2.99
N THR A 45 9.53 0.73 -4.12
CA THR A 45 10.43 1.89 -4.19
C THR A 45 9.64 3.10 -4.64
N ASN A 46 9.65 4.15 -3.83
CA ASN A 46 9.00 5.42 -4.12
C ASN A 46 9.98 6.51 -4.59
N PRO A 47 9.53 7.45 -5.44
CA PRO A 47 8.20 7.49 -6.07
C PRO A 47 8.01 6.37 -7.09
N LEU A 48 6.77 5.89 -7.24
CA LEU A 48 6.43 4.89 -8.26
C LEU A 48 6.41 5.51 -9.66
N ALA A 49 5.90 6.74 -9.77
CA ALA A 49 5.91 7.49 -11.03
C ALA A 49 6.02 8.99 -10.76
N GLU A 50 6.92 9.64 -11.50
CA GLU A 50 7.07 11.09 -11.51
C GLU A 50 5.97 11.74 -12.36
N LYS A 51 5.52 12.95 -11.97
CA LYS A 51 4.57 13.77 -12.74
C LYS A 51 3.28 13.01 -13.08
N ARG A 52 2.75 12.29 -12.10
CA ARG A 52 1.49 11.55 -12.19
C ARG A 52 0.68 11.82 -10.94
N ALA A 53 -0.31 12.72 -11.07
CA ALA A 53 -1.24 13.06 -10.01
C ALA A 53 -2.46 12.14 -10.01
N ASP A 54 -3.23 12.13 -8.92
CA ASP A 54 -4.53 11.46 -8.83
C ASP A 54 -4.45 9.98 -9.28
N PRO A 55 -3.54 9.18 -8.67
CA PRO A 55 -3.20 7.86 -9.17
C PRO A 55 -4.26 6.82 -8.86
N HIS A 56 -4.59 5.99 -9.83
CA HIS A 56 -5.45 4.82 -9.64
C HIS A 56 -4.75 3.55 -10.14
N ILE A 57 -4.65 2.54 -9.26
CA ILE A 57 -4.10 1.22 -9.59
C ILE A 57 -5.17 0.15 -9.38
N PHE A 58 -5.56 -0.50 -10.45
CA PHE A 58 -6.54 -1.59 -10.46
C PHE A 58 -5.85 -2.94 -10.65
N LYS A 59 -6.01 -3.89 -9.71
CA LYS A 59 -5.57 -5.27 -9.87
C LYS A 59 -6.69 -6.08 -10.52
N HIS A 60 -6.43 -6.65 -11.69
CA HIS A 60 -7.39 -7.45 -12.43
C HIS A 60 -7.13 -8.96 -12.26
N THR A 61 -8.16 -9.77 -12.49
CA THR A 61 -8.09 -11.23 -12.35
C THR A 61 -7.22 -11.92 -13.40
N ASP A 62 -6.77 -11.21 -14.44
CA ASP A 62 -5.77 -11.69 -15.41
C ASP A 62 -4.33 -11.69 -14.86
N GLY A 63 -4.13 -11.27 -13.59
CA GLY A 63 -2.84 -11.21 -12.92
C GLY A 63 -2.07 -9.92 -13.14
N TYR A 64 -2.62 -8.94 -13.85
CA TYR A 64 -2.00 -7.64 -14.08
C TYR A 64 -2.56 -6.55 -13.18
N TYR A 65 -1.70 -5.57 -12.92
CA TYR A 65 -2.06 -4.25 -12.42
C TYR A 65 -2.16 -3.28 -13.58
N TYR A 66 -3.20 -2.45 -13.56
CA TYR A 66 -3.43 -1.37 -14.51
C TYR A 66 -3.35 -0.04 -13.78
N PHE A 67 -2.51 0.85 -14.26
CA PHE A 67 -2.26 2.14 -13.66
C PHE A 67 -2.68 3.26 -14.60
N THR A 68 -3.41 4.22 -14.06
CA THR A 68 -3.74 5.49 -14.71
C THR A 68 -3.57 6.63 -13.71
N ALA A 69 -3.38 7.84 -14.22
CA ALA A 69 -3.21 9.05 -13.40
C ALA A 69 -3.40 10.29 -14.29
N THR A 70 -3.63 11.41 -13.67
CA THR A 70 -3.62 12.72 -14.35
C THR A 70 -2.23 13.05 -14.84
N VAL A 71 -2.11 13.31 -16.15
CA VAL A 71 -0.87 13.80 -16.78
C VAL A 71 -0.76 15.32 -16.64
N PRO A 72 0.44 15.90 -16.55
CA PRO A 72 0.61 17.36 -16.35
C PRO A 72 0.01 18.25 -17.44
N GLU A 73 -0.10 17.72 -18.66
CA GLU A 73 -0.64 18.45 -19.82
C GLU A 73 -2.17 18.53 -19.78
N TYR A 74 -2.84 17.71 -18.97
CA TYR A 74 -4.30 17.66 -18.84
C TYR A 74 -5.03 17.44 -20.15
N ASP A 75 -4.45 16.64 -21.05
CA ASP A 75 -4.92 16.52 -22.44
C ASP A 75 -5.26 15.08 -22.88
N ARG A 76 -4.97 14.08 -22.08
CA ARG A 76 -5.15 12.66 -22.43
C ARG A 76 -5.32 11.75 -21.24
N ILE A 77 -5.78 10.54 -21.51
CA ILE A 77 -5.83 9.43 -20.56
C ILE A 77 -4.80 8.38 -21.00
N VAL A 78 -3.99 7.95 -20.05
CA VAL A 78 -2.90 7.01 -20.28
C VAL A 78 -3.06 5.79 -19.38
N LEU A 79 -2.61 4.62 -19.86
CA LEU A 79 -2.54 3.38 -19.09
C LEU A 79 -1.14 2.79 -19.12
N ARG A 80 -0.73 2.21 -17.98
CA ARG A 80 0.41 1.28 -17.88
C ARG A 80 -0.10 -0.06 -17.37
N ARG A 81 0.60 -1.14 -17.71
CA ARG A 81 0.29 -2.49 -17.25
C ARG A 81 1.55 -3.23 -16.83
N ALA A 82 1.50 -3.90 -15.69
CA ALA A 82 2.58 -4.78 -15.22
C ALA A 82 2.01 -5.91 -14.34
N THR A 83 2.77 -6.98 -14.13
CA THR A 83 2.39 -8.08 -13.23
C THR A 83 2.67 -7.77 -11.76
N THR A 84 3.40 -6.69 -11.48
CA THR A 84 3.69 -6.20 -10.13
C THR A 84 3.44 -4.70 -10.04
N ILE A 85 3.12 -4.20 -8.86
CA ILE A 85 2.98 -2.75 -8.61
C ILE A 85 4.30 -2.04 -8.96
N GLN A 86 5.44 -2.57 -8.49
CA GLN A 86 6.74 -1.95 -8.80
C GLN A 86 7.05 -1.94 -10.29
N GLY A 87 6.61 -2.95 -11.05
CA GLY A 87 6.79 -3.00 -12.50
C GLY A 87 6.09 -1.86 -13.25
N LEU A 88 5.06 -1.24 -12.65
CA LEU A 88 4.37 -0.08 -13.23
C LEU A 88 5.29 1.16 -13.37
N SER A 89 6.34 1.26 -12.55
CA SER A 89 7.28 2.38 -12.58
C SER A 89 8.01 2.51 -13.93
N THR A 90 8.29 1.39 -14.59
CA THR A 90 9.03 1.31 -15.87
C THR A 90 8.19 0.79 -17.03
N ALA A 91 6.93 0.40 -16.77
CA ALA A 91 6.04 -0.09 -17.81
C ALA A 91 5.77 0.98 -18.88
N PRO A 92 5.73 0.61 -20.17
CA PRO A 92 5.37 1.54 -21.23
C PRO A 92 3.99 2.15 -21.00
N GLU A 93 3.88 3.44 -21.28
CA GLU A 93 2.63 4.17 -21.20
C GLU A 93 1.92 4.19 -22.54
N THR A 94 0.63 3.86 -22.56
CA THR A 94 -0.21 3.86 -23.76
C THR A 94 -1.30 4.91 -23.59
N THR A 95 -1.39 5.86 -24.52
CA THR A 95 -2.52 6.78 -24.60
C THR A 95 -3.72 6.03 -25.14
N ILE A 96 -4.82 5.99 -24.39
CA ILE A 96 -6.06 5.30 -24.78
C ILE A 96 -7.13 6.27 -25.27
N TRP A 97 -7.04 7.54 -24.92
CA TRP A 97 -7.96 8.58 -25.32
C TRP A 97 -7.31 9.97 -25.21
N THR A 98 -7.69 10.92 -26.06
CA THR A 98 -7.22 12.31 -26.04
C THR A 98 -8.40 13.27 -26.02
N ARG A 99 -8.20 14.45 -25.42
CA ARG A 99 -9.22 15.49 -25.31
C ARG A 99 -9.76 15.92 -26.68
N HIS A 100 -10.98 16.39 -26.71
CA HIS A 100 -11.57 17.01 -27.89
C HIS A 100 -10.90 18.35 -28.23
N THR A 101 -10.89 18.70 -29.49
CA THR A 101 -10.40 20.00 -29.99
C THR A 101 -11.43 21.11 -29.86
N SER A 102 -12.71 20.77 -29.60
CA SER A 102 -13.80 21.71 -29.43
C SER A 102 -14.92 21.12 -28.56
N GLY A 103 -15.67 21.97 -27.86
CA GLY A 103 -16.80 21.58 -27.00
C GLY A 103 -16.39 20.90 -25.70
N VAL A 104 -17.24 20.00 -25.22
CA VAL A 104 -17.02 19.28 -23.94
C VAL A 104 -15.86 18.30 -24.05
N MET A 105 -15.28 17.91 -22.91
CA MET A 105 -14.08 17.05 -22.83
C MET A 105 -12.87 17.63 -23.61
N GLY A 106 -12.76 18.96 -23.67
CA GLY A 106 -11.70 19.66 -24.41
C GLY A 106 -10.61 20.24 -23.55
N ALA A 107 -10.74 20.18 -22.22
CA ALA A 107 -9.77 20.74 -21.27
C ALA A 107 -9.80 19.98 -19.96
N HIS A 108 -8.74 20.14 -19.14
CA HIS A 108 -8.66 19.64 -17.78
C HIS A 108 -9.08 18.16 -17.65
N ILE A 109 -8.41 17.28 -18.39
CA ILE A 109 -8.63 15.83 -18.28
C ILE A 109 -7.98 15.36 -16.98
N TRP A 110 -8.80 15.12 -15.94
CA TRP A 110 -8.35 14.89 -14.57
C TRP A 110 -8.87 13.59 -13.99
N ALA A 111 -8.12 13.07 -13.01
CA ALA A 111 -8.47 11.96 -12.12
C ALA A 111 -9.12 10.77 -12.84
N PRO A 112 -8.46 10.17 -13.85
CA PRO A 112 -8.99 8.97 -14.49
C PRO A 112 -8.88 7.76 -13.53
N GLU A 113 -9.99 7.01 -13.41
CA GLU A 113 -10.04 5.74 -12.70
C GLU A 113 -10.46 4.61 -13.62
N ILE A 114 -9.68 3.53 -13.68
CA ILE A 114 -9.99 2.35 -14.50
C ILE A 114 -10.66 1.26 -13.67
N HIS A 115 -11.76 0.71 -14.18
CA HIS A 115 -12.55 -0.35 -13.56
C HIS A 115 -12.92 -1.44 -14.56
N PHE A 116 -13.07 -2.69 -14.10
CA PHE A 116 -13.60 -3.79 -14.88
C PHE A 116 -14.94 -4.21 -14.30
N ILE A 117 -16.02 -4.02 -15.07
CA ILE A 117 -17.39 -4.21 -14.60
C ILE A 117 -18.15 -5.01 -15.67
N ASP A 118 -18.77 -6.11 -15.28
CA ASP A 118 -19.62 -6.94 -16.14
C ASP A 118 -18.95 -7.31 -17.48
N GLY A 119 -17.64 -7.67 -17.41
CA GLY A 119 -16.87 -8.13 -18.57
C GLY A 119 -16.35 -7.02 -19.49
N LYS A 120 -16.45 -5.75 -19.09
CA LYS A 120 -15.95 -4.60 -19.85
C LYS A 120 -15.10 -3.68 -18.99
N TRP A 121 -14.26 -2.91 -19.66
CA TRP A 121 -13.45 -1.86 -19.05
C TRP A 121 -14.18 -0.53 -19.06
N TYR A 122 -14.04 0.23 -17.98
CA TYR A 122 -14.57 1.59 -17.88
C TYR A 122 -13.49 2.51 -17.33
N VAL A 123 -13.42 3.73 -17.87
CA VAL A 123 -12.62 4.80 -17.27
C VAL A 123 -13.59 5.94 -16.93
N HIS A 124 -13.65 6.25 -15.62
CA HIS A 124 -14.31 7.43 -15.11
C HIS A 124 -13.28 8.56 -15.04
N PHE A 125 -13.62 9.77 -15.46
CA PHE A 125 -12.70 10.92 -15.43
C PHE A 125 -13.47 12.23 -15.41
N ALA A 126 -12.79 13.30 -15.04
CA ALA A 126 -13.32 14.66 -15.09
C ALA A 126 -12.75 15.41 -16.29
N ALA A 127 -13.58 16.28 -16.89
CA ALA A 127 -13.14 17.13 -17.99
C ALA A 127 -13.96 18.42 -18.08
N GLY A 128 -13.30 19.50 -18.51
CA GLY A 128 -13.90 20.78 -18.88
C GLY A 128 -14.21 20.90 -20.36
N ALA A 129 -14.79 22.04 -20.76
CA ALA A 129 -15.02 22.39 -22.15
C ALA A 129 -13.91 23.30 -22.71
N THR A 130 -13.74 23.34 -24.03
CA THR A 130 -12.73 24.21 -24.67
C THR A 130 -13.03 25.70 -24.52
N ASP A 131 -14.31 26.08 -24.42
CA ASP A 131 -14.79 27.45 -24.26
C ASP A 131 -15.00 27.86 -22.78
N ASP A 132 -15.12 26.89 -21.87
CA ASP A 132 -15.11 27.06 -20.42
C ASP A 132 -14.36 25.89 -19.77
N VAL A 133 -13.08 26.07 -19.54
CA VAL A 133 -12.21 25.04 -18.97
C VAL A 133 -12.62 24.63 -17.56
N TRP A 134 -13.38 25.47 -16.84
CA TRP A 134 -13.91 25.21 -15.51
C TRP A 134 -15.33 24.62 -15.48
N ALA A 135 -15.95 24.45 -16.64
CA ALA A 135 -17.19 23.67 -16.76
C ALA A 135 -16.93 22.17 -16.59
N ILE A 136 -16.24 21.82 -15.49
CA ILE A 136 -15.82 20.44 -15.18
C ILE A 136 -17.04 19.57 -14.90
N ARG A 137 -17.08 18.39 -15.56
CA ARG A 137 -18.09 17.34 -15.37
C ARG A 137 -17.43 15.98 -15.43
N MET A 138 -18.12 14.97 -14.89
CA MET A 138 -17.69 13.58 -14.91
C MET A 138 -18.13 12.89 -16.21
N TYR A 139 -17.22 12.17 -16.84
CA TYR A 139 -17.43 11.42 -18.08
C TYR A 139 -16.98 9.97 -17.94
N VAL A 140 -17.44 9.12 -18.86
CA VAL A 140 -17.11 7.69 -18.86
C VAL A 140 -16.73 7.23 -20.26
N LEU A 141 -15.63 6.48 -20.33
CA LEU A 141 -15.27 5.66 -21.49
C LEU A 141 -15.61 4.21 -21.21
N GLU A 142 -16.12 3.49 -22.22
CA GLU A 142 -16.31 2.03 -22.20
C GLU A 142 -15.31 1.40 -23.17
N GLY A 143 -14.51 0.47 -22.70
CA GLY A 143 -13.55 -0.30 -23.48
C GLY A 143 -14.01 -1.74 -23.68
N THR A 144 -13.95 -2.22 -24.91
CA THR A 144 -14.28 -3.62 -25.27
C THR A 144 -13.01 -4.39 -25.62
N GLY A 145 -12.92 -5.63 -25.13
CA GLY A 145 -11.74 -6.50 -25.29
C GLY A 145 -11.08 -6.85 -23.96
N GLY A 146 -10.24 -7.88 -23.94
CA GLY A 146 -9.60 -8.40 -22.73
C GLY A 146 -8.46 -7.51 -22.20
N ASN A 147 -7.82 -6.71 -23.06
CA ASN A 147 -6.70 -5.85 -22.70
C ASN A 147 -7.07 -4.37 -22.90
N PRO A 148 -7.15 -3.56 -21.83
CA PRO A 148 -7.58 -2.15 -21.95
C PRO A 148 -6.58 -1.27 -22.70
N LEU A 149 -5.30 -1.66 -22.84
CA LEU A 149 -4.31 -0.91 -23.60
C LEU A 149 -4.57 -0.95 -25.12
N THR A 150 -5.30 -1.97 -25.58
CA THR A 150 -5.63 -2.18 -27.00
C THR A 150 -7.14 -2.26 -27.25
N ALA A 151 -7.94 -1.97 -26.22
CA ALA A 151 -9.40 -1.97 -26.32
C ALA A 151 -9.89 -0.90 -27.30
N ALA A 152 -11.04 -1.17 -27.92
CA ALA A 152 -11.79 -0.12 -28.61
C ALA A 152 -12.58 0.68 -27.56
N TRP A 153 -12.20 1.94 -27.37
CA TRP A 153 -12.82 2.84 -26.40
C TRP A 153 -13.94 3.64 -27.04
N THR A 154 -15.08 3.71 -26.34
CA THR A 154 -16.28 4.45 -26.75
C THR A 154 -16.71 5.38 -25.63
N GLU A 155 -16.99 6.62 -25.95
CA GLU A 155 -17.52 7.60 -25.01
C GLU A 155 -18.98 7.28 -24.65
N LYS A 156 -19.25 7.11 -23.36
CA LYS A 156 -20.63 6.92 -22.86
C LYS A 156 -21.28 8.25 -22.51
N GLY A 157 -20.51 9.34 -22.60
CA GLY A 157 -20.96 10.67 -22.28
C GLY A 157 -20.84 11.00 -20.79
N ARG A 158 -21.56 12.02 -20.38
CA ARG A 158 -21.51 12.59 -19.06
C ARG A 158 -22.37 11.82 -18.06
N ILE A 159 -21.87 11.62 -16.85
CA ILE A 159 -22.69 11.22 -15.69
C ILE A 159 -23.53 12.43 -15.27
N ARG A 160 -24.85 12.30 -15.34
CA ARG A 160 -25.76 13.36 -14.94
C ARG A 160 -26.06 13.27 -13.47
N THR A 161 -25.90 14.40 -12.77
CA THR A 161 -26.19 14.58 -11.35
C THR A 161 -27.36 15.53 -11.15
N THR A 162 -27.67 15.86 -9.89
CA THR A 162 -28.81 16.77 -9.57
C THR A 162 -28.63 18.17 -10.15
N TRP A 163 -27.38 18.67 -10.17
CA TRP A 163 -27.07 20.03 -10.62
C TRP A 163 -26.12 20.05 -11.80
N GLU A 164 -26.26 21.08 -12.63
CA GLU A 164 -25.29 21.41 -13.68
C GLU A 164 -24.12 22.24 -13.10
N SER A 165 -23.48 21.75 -12.06
CA SER A 165 -22.39 22.39 -11.36
C SER A 165 -21.07 21.65 -11.53
N PHE A 166 -19.97 22.26 -11.12
CA PHE A 166 -18.64 21.67 -11.06
C PHE A 166 -18.71 20.30 -10.36
N SER A 167 -18.28 19.22 -11.04
CA SER A 167 -18.31 17.87 -10.50
C SER A 167 -17.16 17.03 -11.06
N LEU A 168 -16.48 16.25 -10.19
CA LEU A 168 -15.24 15.54 -10.52
C LEU A 168 -15.04 14.32 -9.62
N ASP A 169 -13.94 13.60 -9.88
CA ASP A 169 -13.38 12.54 -9.02
C ASP A 169 -14.39 11.40 -8.75
N ALA A 170 -14.94 10.87 -9.83
CA ALA A 170 -15.91 9.78 -9.75
C ALA A 170 -15.20 8.44 -9.48
N THR A 171 -15.46 7.82 -8.33
CA THR A 171 -15.09 6.45 -8.02
C THR A 171 -16.31 5.54 -7.90
N THR A 172 -16.20 4.27 -8.30
CA THR A 172 -17.28 3.29 -8.16
C THR A 172 -16.86 2.09 -7.32
N PHE A 173 -17.76 1.65 -6.45
CA PHE A 173 -17.54 0.51 -5.57
C PHE A 173 -18.83 -0.31 -5.38
N VAL A 174 -18.67 -1.54 -4.87
CA VAL A 174 -19.80 -2.40 -4.52
C VAL A 174 -19.81 -2.62 -3.02
N ALA A 175 -20.93 -2.39 -2.36
CA ALA A 175 -21.14 -2.74 -0.97
C ALA A 175 -22.47 -3.48 -0.84
N ASN A 176 -22.49 -4.59 -0.10
CA ASN A 176 -23.67 -5.44 0.09
C ASN A 176 -24.44 -5.76 -1.22
N GLY A 177 -23.70 -6.06 -2.30
CA GLY A 177 -24.29 -6.40 -3.60
C GLY A 177 -24.82 -5.22 -4.42
N VAL A 178 -24.77 -4.00 -3.92
CA VAL A 178 -25.21 -2.78 -4.60
C VAL A 178 -23.99 -2.00 -5.08
N ARG A 179 -24.01 -1.56 -6.35
CA ARG A 179 -22.99 -0.67 -6.90
C ARG A 179 -23.35 0.79 -6.62
N TYR A 180 -22.36 1.52 -6.15
CA TYR A 180 -22.43 2.95 -5.85
C TYR A 180 -21.41 3.72 -6.68
N LEU A 181 -21.72 4.99 -6.94
CA LEU A 181 -20.80 6.03 -7.36
C LEU A 181 -20.61 6.99 -6.19
N ALA A 182 -19.38 7.36 -5.88
CA ALA A 182 -19.05 8.49 -5.04
C ALA A 182 -18.29 9.53 -5.88
N TRP A 183 -18.49 10.82 -5.60
CA TRP A 183 -17.86 11.91 -6.35
C TRP A 183 -17.82 13.20 -5.53
N ALA A 184 -17.04 14.16 -5.99
CA ALA A 184 -17.03 15.53 -5.49
C ALA A 184 -17.89 16.44 -6.38
N GLN A 185 -18.70 17.31 -5.78
CA GLN A 185 -19.53 18.26 -6.51
C GLN A 185 -19.78 19.53 -5.73
N ARG A 186 -19.85 20.66 -6.44
CA ARG A 186 -20.34 21.92 -5.90
C ARG A 186 -21.83 21.87 -5.71
N ASN A 187 -22.28 22.03 -4.47
CA ASN A 187 -23.68 22.30 -4.14
C ASN A 187 -23.93 23.80 -4.33
N PRO A 188 -24.82 24.21 -5.26
CA PRO A 188 -25.09 25.63 -5.52
C PRO A 188 -25.69 26.40 -4.33
N ALA A 189 -26.24 25.68 -3.34
CA ALA A 189 -26.81 26.28 -2.12
C ALA A 189 -25.75 26.54 -1.04
N GLU A 190 -24.48 26.19 -1.26
CA GLU A 190 -23.41 26.24 -0.28
C GLU A 190 -22.24 27.15 -0.74
N GLU A 191 -21.52 27.69 0.25
CA GLU A 191 -20.32 28.52 0.02
C GLU A 191 -19.03 27.70 0.00
N ASN A 192 -19.07 26.42 -0.43
CA ASN A 192 -17.88 25.58 -0.57
C ASN A 192 -17.53 25.37 -2.05
N ASN A 193 -16.33 24.85 -2.30
CA ASN A 193 -15.91 24.46 -3.64
C ASN A 193 -16.55 23.14 -4.03
N THR A 194 -16.43 22.11 -3.16
CA THR A 194 -17.00 20.77 -3.38
C THR A 194 -17.33 20.10 -2.05
N SER A 195 -18.41 19.33 -2.07
CA SER A 195 -18.83 18.35 -1.07
C SER A 195 -18.79 16.94 -1.68
N LEU A 196 -18.81 15.90 -0.86
CA LEU A 196 -18.89 14.51 -1.33
C LEU A 196 -20.33 14.03 -1.42
N PHE A 197 -20.61 13.37 -2.52
CA PHE A 197 -21.89 12.76 -2.81
C PHE A 197 -21.75 11.26 -3.05
N VAL A 198 -22.81 10.51 -2.79
CA VAL A 198 -22.95 9.10 -3.14
C VAL A 198 -24.33 8.82 -3.71
N ALA A 199 -24.41 7.94 -4.71
CA ALA A 199 -25.65 7.44 -5.25
C ALA A 199 -25.51 5.99 -5.70
N LYS A 200 -26.64 5.25 -5.77
CA LYS A 200 -26.68 3.94 -6.42
C LYS A 200 -26.52 4.08 -7.92
N MET A 201 -25.96 3.06 -8.56
CA MET A 201 -25.81 3.05 -10.03
C MET A 201 -26.77 2.05 -10.68
N ALA A 202 -27.36 2.45 -11.79
CA ALA A 202 -28.13 1.58 -12.68
C ALA A 202 -27.22 0.83 -13.67
N ASN A 203 -26.14 1.46 -14.09
CA ASN A 203 -25.08 0.95 -14.94
C ASN A 203 -23.82 1.80 -14.72
N PRO A 204 -22.64 1.46 -15.29
CA PRO A 204 -21.38 2.16 -15.00
C PRO A 204 -21.33 3.67 -15.34
N TRP A 205 -22.31 4.23 -16.01
CA TRP A 205 -22.37 5.67 -16.38
C TRP A 205 -23.67 6.37 -15.97
N THR A 206 -24.55 5.69 -15.22
CA THR A 206 -25.86 6.24 -14.83
C THR A 206 -26.12 5.98 -13.35
N ILE A 207 -26.29 7.04 -12.58
CA ILE A 207 -26.77 6.97 -11.19
C ILE A 207 -28.28 6.81 -11.15
N THR A 208 -28.80 6.28 -10.05
CA THR A 208 -30.23 6.11 -9.80
C THR A 208 -30.61 6.60 -8.40
N GLY A 209 -31.86 7.06 -8.26
CA GLY A 209 -32.30 7.68 -7.00
C GLY A 209 -31.77 9.09 -6.81
N THR A 210 -31.99 9.64 -5.63
CA THR A 210 -31.48 10.96 -5.25
C THR A 210 -30.09 10.82 -4.68
N PRO A 211 -29.08 11.53 -5.20
CA PRO A 211 -27.76 11.58 -4.59
C PRO A 211 -27.82 12.11 -3.16
N ALA A 212 -27.02 11.48 -2.29
CA ALA A 212 -26.88 11.91 -0.89
C ALA A 212 -25.55 12.67 -0.72
N GLU A 213 -25.62 13.86 -0.14
CA GLU A 213 -24.44 14.59 0.30
C GLU A 213 -23.97 14.00 1.64
N ILE A 214 -22.78 13.40 1.66
CA ILE A 214 -22.26 12.63 2.79
C ILE A 214 -21.14 13.33 3.55
N SER A 215 -20.52 14.36 2.97
CA SER A 215 -19.51 15.18 3.63
C SER A 215 -19.42 16.57 3.02
N GLN A 216 -19.42 17.59 3.89
CA GLN A 216 -19.09 18.97 3.58
C GLN A 216 -17.76 19.36 4.23
N PRO A 217 -16.97 20.26 3.62
CA PRO A 217 -15.71 20.77 4.21
C PRO A 217 -16.02 21.77 5.34
N THR A 218 -16.28 21.26 6.53
CA THR A 218 -16.70 22.04 7.71
C THR A 218 -15.63 22.14 8.80
N LEU A 219 -14.60 21.27 8.75
CA LEU A 219 -13.54 21.27 9.73
C LEU A 219 -12.41 22.23 9.31
N ALA A 220 -11.74 22.84 10.27
CA ALA A 220 -10.70 23.84 10.00
C ALA A 220 -9.60 23.34 9.07
N TRP A 221 -9.23 22.06 9.18
CA TRP A 221 -8.22 21.42 8.34
C TRP A 221 -8.71 21.07 6.92
N GLU A 222 -10.01 21.17 6.64
CA GLU A 222 -10.59 20.94 5.32
C GLU A 222 -10.72 22.22 4.49
N THR A 223 -10.42 23.38 5.07
CA THR A 223 -10.75 24.69 4.48
C THR A 223 -9.53 25.60 4.31
N VAL A 224 -8.32 25.04 4.40
CA VAL A 224 -7.08 25.82 4.24
C VAL A 224 -6.87 26.09 2.74
N GLY A 225 -6.93 27.34 2.34
CA GLY A 225 -6.85 27.79 0.96
C GLY A 225 -8.16 27.64 0.20
N TYR A 226 -8.71 26.44 0.15
CA TYR A 226 -10.01 26.12 -0.46
C TYR A 226 -10.87 25.27 0.46
N LYS A 227 -12.19 25.47 0.41
CA LYS A 227 -13.18 24.66 1.13
C LYS A 227 -13.54 23.44 0.26
N VAL A 228 -12.82 22.35 0.43
CA VAL A 228 -12.87 21.20 -0.47
C VAL A 228 -12.99 19.89 0.30
N ASN A 229 -13.93 19.03 -0.10
CA ASN A 229 -13.86 17.59 0.04
C ASN A 229 -13.94 16.98 -1.38
N GLU A 230 -12.91 16.22 -1.79
CA GLU A 230 -12.77 15.66 -3.14
C GLU A 230 -12.01 14.34 -3.14
N GLY A 231 -11.79 13.72 -4.30
CA GLY A 231 -11.00 12.50 -4.45
C GLY A 231 -11.44 11.35 -3.55
N PRO A 232 -12.74 10.96 -3.49
CA PRO A 232 -13.17 9.85 -2.66
C PRO A 232 -12.58 8.54 -3.13
N ALA A 233 -12.07 7.72 -2.23
CA ALA A 233 -11.60 6.36 -2.52
C ALA A 233 -12.07 5.40 -1.45
N VAL A 234 -12.40 4.15 -1.82
CA VAL A 234 -13.08 3.21 -0.93
C VAL A 234 -12.23 1.96 -0.71
N VAL A 235 -12.09 1.59 0.58
CA VAL A 235 -11.59 0.28 1.00
C VAL A 235 -12.59 -0.32 2.00
N GLN A 236 -12.75 -1.66 1.97
CA GLN A 236 -13.67 -2.37 2.85
C GLN A 236 -12.91 -3.36 3.72
N HIS A 237 -13.24 -3.36 5.01
CA HIS A 237 -12.63 -4.28 5.97
C HIS A 237 -13.57 -4.52 7.15
N GLY A 238 -13.61 -5.76 7.68
CA GLY A 238 -14.34 -6.09 8.90
C GLY A 238 -15.84 -5.73 8.87
N GLY A 239 -16.51 -5.80 7.70
CA GLY A 239 -17.92 -5.45 7.55
C GLY A 239 -18.19 -3.94 7.52
N LYS A 240 -17.17 -3.11 7.38
CA LYS A 240 -17.25 -1.66 7.26
C LYS A 240 -16.80 -1.20 5.87
N VAL A 241 -17.35 -0.06 5.44
CA VAL A 241 -16.91 0.73 4.29
C VAL A 241 -16.15 1.94 4.83
N PHE A 242 -14.93 2.10 4.39
CA PHE A 242 -14.08 3.25 4.67
C PHE A 242 -13.90 4.04 3.38
N MET A 243 -14.28 5.30 3.39
CA MET A 243 -14.08 6.21 2.27
C MET A 243 -13.10 7.30 2.71
N SER A 244 -11.88 7.24 2.21
CA SER A 244 -10.96 8.37 2.33
C SER A 244 -11.33 9.45 1.33
N TYR A 245 -10.99 10.69 1.64
CA TYR A 245 -11.22 11.84 0.77
C TYR A 245 -10.15 12.88 0.99
N SER A 246 -9.90 13.71 0.01
CA SER A 246 -8.93 14.79 0.09
C SER A 246 -9.59 16.10 0.48
N ALA A 247 -8.83 16.96 1.13
CA ALA A 247 -9.31 18.25 1.62
C ALA A 247 -8.24 19.34 1.56
N SER A 248 -8.68 20.59 1.54
CA SER A 248 -7.89 21.81 1.44
C SER A 248 -7.27 22.07 0.06
N ALA A 249 -6.42 23.09 -0.07
CA ALA A 249 -5.71 23.38 -1.32
C ALA A 249 -4.74 22.24 -1.68
N THR A 250 -4.48 22.07 -2.97
CA THR A 250 -3.56 21.05 -3.51
C THR A 250 -2.07 21.39 -3.32
N ASP A 251 -1.77 22.16 -2.27
CA ASP A 251 -0.42 22.51 -1.80
C ASP A 251 0.01 21.60 -0.63
N ALA A 252 0.90 22.07 0.23
CA ALA A 252 1.35 21.33 1.42
C ALA A 252 0.26 21.12 2.49
N ASN A 253 -0.91 21.75 2.37
CA ASN A 253 -2.05 21.55 3.27
C ASN A 253 -2.98 20.42 2.80
N TYR A 254 -2.83 19.95 1.57
CA TYR A 254 -3.61 18.82 1.06
C TYR A 254 -3.41 17.59 1.93
N CYS A 255 -4.51 16.93 2.30
CA CYS A 255 -4.49 15.82 3.26
C CYS A 255 -5.72 14.95 3.10
N LEU A 256 -5.72 13.78 3.74
CA LEU A 256 -6.85 12.85 3.70
C LEU A 256 -7.69 12.93 4.98
N GLY A 257 -9.01 12.97 4.81
CA GLY A 257 -10.02 12.63 5.82
C GLY A 257 -10.55 11.22 5.63
N LEU A 258 -11.43 10.79 6.54
CA LEU A 258 -12.02 9.46 6.51
C LEU A 258 -13.49 9.51 6.90
N LEU A 259 -14.34 8.90 6.08
CA LEU A 259 -15.73 8.55 6.38
C LEU A 259 -15.82 7.05 6.63
N THR A 260 -16.63 6.64 7.61
CA THR A 260 -16.84 5.22 7.96
C THR A 260 -18.31 4.92 8.03
N ALA A 261 -18.74 3.82 7.42
CA ALA A 261 -20.11 3.31 7.51
C ALA A 261 -20.11 1.78 7.66
N SER A 262 -21.22 1.19 8.16
CA SER A 262 -21.43 -0.25 8.04
C SER A 262 -21.65 -0.63 6.57
N ALA A 263 -21.04 -1.72 6.10
CA ALA A 263 -21.27 -2.23 4.74
C ALA A 263 -22.73 -2.64 4.48
N THR A 264 -23.52 -2.88 5.51
CA THR A 264 -24.94 -3.25 5.45
C THR A 264 -25.89 -2.06 5.64
N ALA A 265 -25.36 -0.86 5.94
CA ALA A 265 -26.17 0.35 6.07
C ALA A 265 -26.66 0.87 4.70
N ASP A 266 -27.67 1.71 4.70
CA ASP A 266 -28.01 2.48 3.51
C ASP A 266 -26.97 3.60 3.33
N LEU A 267 -26.04 3.40 2.41
CA LEU A 267 -24.96 4.35 2.14
C LEU A 267 -25.45 5.66 1.49
N THR A 268 -26.70 5.71 1.00
CA THR A 268 -27.34 6.94 0.52
C THR A 268 -28.03 7.72 1.64
N ASN A 269 -27.94 7.27 2.88
CA ASN A 269 -28.34 8.04 4.06
C ASN A 269 -27.11 8.73 4.66
N PRO A 270 -27.02 10.07 4.70
CA PRO A 270 -25.87 10.77 5.29
C PRO A 270 -25.58 10.37 6.73
N SER A 271 -26.63 10.04 7.54
CA SER A 271 -26.47 9.63 8.92
C SER A 271 -25.83 8.25 9.10
N SER A 272 -25.65 7.47 8.01
CA SER A 272 -24.89 6.22 8.05
C SER A 272 -23.39 6.43 8.13
N TRP A 273 -22.90 7.63 7.86
CA TRP A 273 -21.50 7.97 7.78
C TRP A 273 -21.00 8.69 9.01
N THR A 274 -19.87 8.25 9.53
CA THR A 274 -19.12 8.94 10.59
C THR A 274 -17.85 9.52 10.02
N LYS A 275 -17.65 10.82 10.22
CA LYS A 275 -16.49 11.57 9.71
C LYS A 275 -15.40 11.68 10.77
N SER A 276 -14.13 11.49 10.36
CA SER A 276 -12.98 11.72 11.24
C SER A 276 -12.86 13.20 11.61
N SER A 277 -12.60 13.49 12.89
CA SER A 277 -12.43 14.86 13.38
C SER A 277 -11.06 15.48 13.03
N GLN A 278 -10.10 14.65 12.64
CA GLN A 278 -8.73 15.03 12.28
C GLN A 278 -8.36 14.37 10.96
N PRO A 279 -7.41 14.94 10.19
CA PRO A 279 -6.89 14.29 9.02
C PRO A 279 -6.21 12.95 9.40
N VAL A 280 -6.46 11.92 8.61
CA VAL A 280 -5.87 10.59 8.82
C VAL A 280 -4.52 10.43 8.13
N PHE A 281 -4.20 11.31 7.17
CA PHE A 281 -2.94 11.30 6.44
C PHE A 281 -2.62 12.72 5.94
N LYS A 282 -1.44 13.23 6.24
CA LYS A 282 -1.05 14.63 5.96
C LYS A 282 0.45 14.77 5.74
N SER A 283 0.90 15.93 5.29
CA SER A 283 2.32 16.27 5.10
C SER A 283 3.20 15.86 6.27
N SER A 284 4.38 15.37 5.97
CA SER A 284 5.41 14.96 6.91
C SER A 284 6.73 15.66 6.58
N ALA A 285 7.10 16.66 7.38
CA ALA A 285 8.38 17.32 7.24
C ALA A 285 9.56 16.37 7.55
N ALA A 286 9.35 15.39 8.44
CA ALA A 286 10.37 14.41 8.80
C ALA A 286 10.80 13.55 7.59
N THR A 287 9.86 13.22 6.70
CA THR A 287 10.11 12.43 5.49
C THR A 287 10.23 13.27 4.23
N SER A 288 10.09 14.60 4.33
CA SER A 288 10.07 15.56 3.21
C SER A 288 9.01 15.22 2.16
N GLN A 289 7.79 14.87 2.63
CA GLN A 289 6.66 14.55 1.78
C GLN A 289 5.51 15.51 2.10
N TYR A 290 5.00 16.22 1.08
CA TYR A 290 4.06 17.31 1.25
C TYR A 290 2.83 17.17 0.34
N GLY A 291 1.66 17.54 0.88
CA GLY A 291 0.39 17.50 0.19
C GLY A 291 -0.02 16.09 -0.25
N PRO A 292 0.07 15.05 0.61
CA PRO A 292 -0.36 13.72 0.24
C PRO A 292 -1.88 13.68 0.12
N GLY A 293 -2.39 13.20 -1.01
CA GLY A 293 -3.82 13.12 -1.23
C GLY A 293 -4.22 12.43 -2.51
N HIS A 294 -5.48 12.57 -2.86
CA HIS A 294 -6.18 11.98 -4.00
C HIS A 294 -5.74 10.53 -4.19
N ASN A 295 -6.05 9.72 -3.19
CA ASN A 295 -5.58 8.34 -3.13
C ASN A 295 -6.53 7.37 -3.82
N SER A 296 -6.00 6.20 -4.14
CA SER A 296 -6.76 4.98 -4.41
C SER A 296 -6.24 3.83 -3.56
N PHE A 297 -6.92 2.69 -3.60
CA PHE A 297 -6.48 1.48 -2.92
C PHE A 297 -6.33 0.35 -3.93
N THR A 298 -5.31 -0.48 -3.70
CA THR A 298 -5.13 -1.74 -4.42
C THR A 298 -4.66 -2.81 -3.43
N VAL A 299 -4.34 -4.01 -3.90
CA VAL A 299 -3.84 -5.10 -3.05
C VAL A 299 -2.46 -5.54 -3.52
N SER A 300 -1.65 -6.03 -2.59
CA SER A 300 -0.32 -6.58 -2.89
C SER A 300 -0.37 -7.76 -3.87
N GLU A 301 0.77 -8.15 -4.40
CA GLU A 301 0.91 -9.24 -5.37
C GLU A 301 0.37 -10.56 -4.83
N ASP A 302 0.61 -10.85 -3.55
CA ASP A 302 0.10 -12.04 -2.86
C ASP A 302 -1.36 -11.92 -2.39
N GLY A 303 -1.99 -10.75 -2.57
CA GLY A 303 -3.36 -10.45 -2.18
C GLY A 303 -3.61 -10.33 -0.67
N LYS A 304 -2.56 -10.26 0.16
CA LYS A 304 -2.69 -10.28 1.63
C LYS A 304 -2.63 -8.92 2.29
N SER A 305 -2.22 -7.90 1.55
CA SER A 305 -2.08 -6.53 2.09
C SER A 305 -2.82 -5.54 1.22
N ASP A 306 -3.53 -4.62 1.86
CA ASP A 306 -4.05 -3.44 1.20
C ASP A 306 -2.93 -2.43 1.00
N ILE A 307 -2.91 -1.79 -0.15
CA ILE A 307 -1.90 -0.82 -0.56
C ILE A 307 -2.57 0.53 -0.80
N LEU A 308 -2.11 1.53 -0.07
CA LEU A 308 -2.44 2.92 -0.29
C LEU A 308 -1.62 3.46 -1.46
N VAL A 309 -2.30 3.97 -2.48
CA VAL A 309 -1.72 4.64 -3.64
C VAL A 309 -2.12 6.11 -3.56
N TYR A 310 -1.20 7.05 -3.62
CA TYR A 310 -1.49 8.47 -3.44
C TYR A 310 -0.51 9.32 -4.23
N HIS A 311 -0.77 10.61 -4.35
CA HIS A 311 0.25 11.54 -4.83
C HIS A 311 0.78 12.44 -3.73
N ASP A 312 1.98 12.96 -3.91
CA ASP A 312 2.61 13.98 -3.08
C ASP A 312 3.62 14.85 -3.86
N ARG A 313 4.32 15.72 -3.14
CA ARG A 313 5.52 16.44 -3.60
C ARG A 313 6.64 16.30 -2.59
N SER A 314 7.90 16.38 -3.05
CA SER A 314 9.10 16.36 -2.18
C SER A 314 9.44 17.73 -1.60
N TYR A 315 8.67 18.76 -1.89
CA TYR A 315 8.89 20.15 -1.43
C TYR A 315 7.57 20.78 -1.02
N LYS A 316 7.69 21.76 -0.09
CA LYS A 316 6.56 22.45 0.50
C LYS A 316 6.17 23.70 -0.31
N ASP A 317 7.17 24.46 -0.75
CA ASP A 317 6.97 25.78 -1.32
C ASP A 317 6.76 25.67 -2.83
N ILE A 318 5.58 26.07 -3.30
CA ILE A 318 5.16 26.02 -4.70
C ILE A 318 5.08 27.47 -5.19
N THR A 319 5.61 27.74 -6.39
CA THR A 319 5.51 29.05 -7.02
C THR A 319 4.29 29.06 -7.94
N GLY A 320 3.37 30.00 -7.72
CA GLY A 320 2.14 30.14 -8.49
C GLY A 320 1.01 29.23 -8.02
N ASP A 321 0.09 28.92 -8.91
CA ASP A 321 -1.05 28.05 -8.61
C ASP A 321 -0.60 26.58 -8.47
N PRO A 322 -0.85 25.91 -7.35
CA PRO A 322 -0.50 24.51 -7.13
C PRO A 322 -1.08 23.55 -8.18
N LEU A 323 -2.21 23.84 -8.82
CA LEU A 323 -2.77 23.04 -9.90
C LEU A 323 -1.86 23.01 -11.14
N ASN A 324 -1.09 24.08 -11.37
CA ASN A 324 -0.16 24.19 -12.51
C ASN A 324 1.24 23.65 -12.19
N ASP A 325 1.51 23.24 -10.95
CA ASP A 325 2.76 22.58 -10.59
C ASP A 325 2.74 21.12 -11.05
N PRO A 326 3.59 20.71 -12.01
CA PRO A 326 3.51 19.39 -12.63
C PRO A 326 4.10 18.25 -11.80
N ASN A 327 4.68 18.56 -10.64
CA ASN A 327 5.57 17.64 -9.93
C ASN A 327 4.86 16.82 -8.84
N ARG A 328 3.56 16.62 -8.95
CA ARG A 328 2.87 15.60 -8.13
C ARG A 328 3.33 14.21 -8.56
N ARG A 329 3.76 13.39 -7.59
CA ARG A 329 4.36 12.08 -7.83
C ARG A 329 3.47 10.99 -7.28
N THR A 330 3.24 9.93 -8.05
CA THR A 330 2.56 8.73 -7.55
C THR A 330 3.45 7.97 -6.58
N ARG A 331 2.89 7.58 -5.45
CA ARG A 331 3.53 6.82 -4.39
C ARG A 331 2.66 5.67 -3.92
N VAL A 332 3.29 4.67 -3.32
CA VAL A 332 2.62 3.50 -2.75
C VAL A 332 3.19 3.19 -1.37
N GLN A 333 2.33 2.75 -0.47
CA GLN A 333 2.73 2.19 0.81
C GLN A 333 1.69 1.19 1.32
N LYS A 334 2.09 0.27 2.18
CA LYS A 334 1.16 -0.66 2.82
C LYS A 334 0.19 0.11 3.72
N LEU A 335 -1.09 -0.20 3.61
CA LEU A 335 -2.12 0.21 4.56
C LEU A 335 -2.18 -0.83 5.68
N TYR A 336 -2.14 -0.37 6.91
CA TYR A 336 -2.27 -1.23 8.08
C TYR A 336 -3.66 -1.10 8.69
N TRP A 337 -4.02 -2.04 9.54
CA TRP A 337 -5.30 -2.05 10.25
C TRP A 337 -5.04 -2.04 11.76
N LYS A 338 -5.76 -1.18 12.47
CA LYS A 338 -5.76 -1.15 13.93
C LYS A 338 -6.58 -2.32 14.47
N THR A 339 -6.43 -2.64 15.74
CA THR A 339 -7.18 -3.71 16.41
C THR A 339 -8.70 -3.49 16.42
N ASP A 340 -9.17 -2.24 16.35
CA ASP A 340 -10.58 -1.88 16.21
C ASP A 340 -11.12 -2.02 14.77
N GLY A 341 -10.27 -2.46 13.83
CA GLY A 341 -10.59 -2.63 12.43
C GLY A 341 -10.62 -1.33 11.63
N THR A 342 -10.13 -0.20 12.16
CA THR A 342 -9.98 1.04 11.38
C THR A 342 -8.64 1.06 10.63
N PRO A 343 -8.57 1.69 9.43
CA PRO A 343 -7.31 1.78 8.70
C PRO A 343 -6.32 2.71 9.41
N ASP A 344 -5.05 2.32 9.43
CA ASP A 344 -3.94 3.13 9.89
C ASP A 344 -3.07 3.53 8.70
N PHE A 345 -3.20 4.77 8.28
CA PHE A 345 -2.48 5.33 7.14
C PHE A 345 -1.00 5.60 7.46
N GLY A 346 -0.64 5.73 8.73
CA GLY A 346 0.69 6.14 9.15
C GLY A 346 1.06 7.55 8.71
N ILE A 347 2.28 7.71 8.19
CA ILE A 347 2.78 8.95 7.58
C ILE A 347 3.23 8.68 6.14
N PRO A 348 3.26 9.70 5.26
CA PRO A 348 3.88 9.56 3.94
C PRO A 348 5.33 9.13 4.10
N VAL A 349 5.69 7.99 3.49
CA VAL A 349 7.04 7.41 3.65
C VAL A 349 8.06 8.16 2.80
N ALA A 350 9.32 8.23 3.25
CA ALA A 350 10.39 8.89 2.49
C ALA A 350 10.66 8.20 1.14
N ASP A 351 11.33 8.89 0.22
CA ASP A 351 11.77 8.32 -1.05
C ASP A 351 12.67 7.10 -0.85
N GLY A 352 12.61 6.16 -1.78
CA GLY A 352 13.31 4.87 -1.74
C GLY A 352 12.41 3.73 -1.26
N VAL A 353 13.00 2.69 -0.68
CA VAL A 353 12.29 1.47 -0.27
C VAL A 353 11.28 1.76 0.83
N THR A 354 10.05 1.24 0.69
CA THR A 354 9.01 1.38 1.72
C THR A 354 9.39 0.61 2.99
N PRO A 355 9.01 1.13 4.18
CA PRO A 355 9.30 0.47 5.43
C PRO A 355 8.43 -0.77 5.66
N GLN A 356 8.90 -1.64 6.56
CA GLN A 356 8.24 -2.84 7.04
C GLN A 356 8.07 -2.78 8.55
N ARG A 357 7.13 -3.55 9.07
CA ARG A 357 7.03 -3.89 10.49
C ARG A 357 7.59 -5.30 10.73
N PHE A 358 8.05 -5.55 11.93
CA PHE A 358 8.60 -6.84 12.34
C PHE A 358 7.88 -7.34 13.59
N SER A 359 6.99 -8.33 13.45
CA SER A 359 6.37 -9.00 14.59
C SER A 359 7.31 -10.05 15.18
N SER A 360 7.25 -10.26 16.50
CA SER A 360 8.01 -11.31 17.18
C SER A 360 7.39 -12.68 16.89
N ASP A 361 8.23 -13.71 16.74
CA ASP A 361 7.80 -15.08 16.48
C ASP A 361 6.96 -15.66 17.63
N ASN A 362 7.42 -15.51 18.86
CA ASN A 362 6.72 -16.01 20.05
C ASN A 362 5.75 -15.02 20.70
N LEU A 363 5.68 -13.77 20.22
CA LEU A 363 4.72 -12.74 20.61
C LEU A 363 4.16 -12.09 19.33
N PRO A 364 3.32 -12.81 18.55
CA PRO A 364 2.96 -12.41 17.18
C PRO A 364 2.09 -11.14 17.10
N ASP A 365 1.47 -10.74 18.21
CA ASP A 365 0.75 -9.47 18.38
C ASP A 365 1.67 -8.27 18.67
N ARG A 366 2.97 -8.51 18.91
CA ARG A 366 3.93 -7.48 19.27
C ARG A 366 4.92 -7.21 18.16
N PHE A 367 5.19 -5.92 17.94
CA PHE A 367 6.06 -5.44 16.89
C PHE A 367 7.28 -4.75 17.45
N VAL A 368 8.42 -4.92 16.77
CA VAL A 368 9.62 -4.12 17.02
C VAL A 368 9.27 -2.65 16.81
N ARG A 369 9.49 -1.83 17.83
CA ARG A 369 9.30 -0.38 17.78
C ARG A 369 10.34 0.34 18.62
N HIS A 370 10.44 1.64 18.49
CA HIS A 370 11.13 2.50 19.47
C HIS A 370 10.11 3.28 20.33
N TRP A 371 10.48 3.50 21.58
CA TRP A 371 9.81 4.42 22.49
C TRP A 371 10.89 5.25 23.17
N GLU A 372 10.84 6.57 23.04
CA GLU A 372 11.92 7.45 23.51
C GLU A 372 13.30 6.96 23.03
N TYR A 373 13.36 6.53 21.75
CA TYR A 373 14.52 5.95 21.08
C TYR A 373 14.97 4.58 21.59
N ARG A 374 14.47 4.05 22.72
CA ARG A 374 14.78 2.68 23.19
C ARG A 374 13.98 1.66 22.40
N ALA A 375 14.65 0.69 21.80
CA ALA A 375 13.98 -0.35 21.02
C ALA A 375 13.33 -1.42 21.92
N ARG A 376 12.11 -1.83 21.57
CA ARG A 376 11.29 -2.79 22.30
C ARG A 376 10.32 -3.51 21.39
N VAL A 377 9.61 -4.54 21.87
CA VAL A 377 8.45 -5.13 21.24
C VAL A 377 7.18 -4.72 22.00
N GLU A 378 6.13 -4.30 21.27
CA GLU A 378 4.89 -3.79 21.85
C GLU A 378 3.69 -4.09 20.95
N ALA A 379 2.54 -4.38 21.55
CA ALA A 379 1.26 -4.46 20.85
C ALA A 379 0.68 -3.06 20.63
N ASP A 380 -0.27 -2.93 19.69
CA ASP A 380 -1.05 -1.70 19.46
C ASP A 380 -0.19 -0.43 19.32
N VAL A 381 0.90 -0.53 18.58
CA VAL A 381 1.88 0.57 18.45
C VAL A 381 1.24 1.82 17.85
N SER A 382 1.29 2.91 18.61
CA SER A 382 0.88 4.25 18.16
C SER A 382 1.96 5.27 18.55
N PRO A 383 2.41 6.13 17.61
CA PRO A 383 2.07 6.13 16.19
C PRO A 383 2.65 4.92 15.45
N LEU A 384 1.99 4.48 14.36
CA LEU A 384 2.40 3.33 13.54
C LEU A 384 3.87 3.41 13.11
N ALA A 385 4.32 4.61 12.71
CA ALA A 385 5.64 4.85 12.18
C ALA A 385 6.79 4.50 13.16
N ASP A 386 6.53 4.45 14.48
CA ASP A 386 7.53 4.02 15.47
C ASP A 386 7.90 2.52 15.33
N SER A 387 7.04 1.71 14.69
CA SER A 387 7.28 0.30 14.42
C SER A 387 7.67 0.01 12.97
N GLN A 388 7.88 1.04 12.16
CA GLN A 388 8.22 0.90 10.75
C GLN A 388 9.72 1.16 10.53
N PHE A 389 10.40 0.21 9.88
CA PHE A 389 11.82 0.30 9.57
C PHE A 389 12.06 -0.01 8.09
N ARG A 390 12.91 0.77 7.46
CA ARG A 390 13.44 0.51 6.11
C ARG A 390 14.64 -0.42 6.22
N VAL A 391 14.59 -1.54 5.54
CA VAL A 391 15.77 -2.43 5.41
C VAL A 391 16.61 -1.89 4.27
N VAL A 392 17.74 -1.28 4.63
CA VAL A 392 18.66 -0.65 3.68
C VAL A 392 20.00 -1.40 3.65
N PRO A 393 20.84 -1.21 2.62
CA PRO A 393 22.22 -1.74 2.64
C PRO A 393 22.93 -1.36 3.94
N GLY A 394 23.69 -2.30 4.51
CA GLY A 394 24.39 -2.09 5.77
C GLY A 394 25.35 -0.90 5.71
N LEU A 395 25.40 -0.13 6.78
CA LEU A 395 26.33 0.99 6.92
C LEU A 395 27.80 0.51 6.98
N ALA A 396 28.03 -0.77 7.33
CA ALA A 396 29.32 -1.44 7.31
C ALA A 396 29.22 -2.80 6.61
N GLY A 397 30.18 -3.14 5.74
CA GLY A 397 30.28 -4.43 5.08
C GLY A 397 29.29 -4.65 3.93
N SER A 398 29.73 -5.27 2.85
CA SER A 398 28.88 -5.66 1.73
C SER A 398 28.01 -6.87 2.08
N GLY A 399 26.79 -6.94 1.51
CA GLY A 399 25.85 -8.05 1.75
C GLY A 399 25.19 -8.05 3.14
N THR A 400 25.32 -6.94 3.87
CA THR A 400 24.70 -6.71 5.18
C THR A 400 23.52 -5.73 5.07
N VAL A 401 22.79 -5.55 6.15
CA VAL A 401 21.65 -4.64 6.22
C VAL A 401 21.71 -3.75 7.45
N SER A 402 21.07 -2.59 7.38
CA SER A 402 20.75 -1.72 8.51
C SER A 402 19.25 -1.44 8.53
N LEU A 403 18.69 -1.20 9.71
CA LEU A 403 17.27 -0.91 9.92
C LEU A 403 17.12 0.58 10.22
N GLU A 404 16.70 1.34 9.21
CA GLU A 404 16.46 2.79 9.32
C GLU A 404 15.02 3.06 9.79
N SER A 405 14.86 3.95 10.76
CA SER A 405 13.53 4.36 11.24
C SER A 405 12.75 5.13 10.17
N ALA A 406 11.48 4.80 9.98
CA ALA A 406 10.63 5.45 8.98
C ALA A 406 10.30 6.91 9.32
N ASN A 407 10.10 7.22 10.60
CA ASN A 407 9.74 8.56 11.07
C ASN A 407 10.95 9.43 11.49
N PHE A 408 12.13 8.84 11.56
CA PHE A 408 13.39 9.55 11.82
C PHE A 408 14.43 9.17 10.76
N PRO A 409 14.33 9.65 9.50
CA PRO A 409 15.32 9.37 8.47
C PRO A 409 16.74 9.70 8.95
N GLY A 410 17.70 8.84 8.63
CA GLY A 410 19.09 8.94 9.11
C GLY A 410 19.31 8.43 10.53
N HIS A 411 18.26 7.91 11.21
CA HIS A 411 18.37 7.21 12.48
C HIS A 411 18.22 5.71 12.24
N TYR A 412 19.07 4.94 12.89
CA TYR A 412 19.15 3.50 12.68
C TYR A 412 19.02 2.74 13.98
N LEU A 413 18.42 1.56 13.90
CA LEU A 413 18.48 0.60 14.99
C LEU A 413 19.94 0.13 15.15
N ARG A 414 20.54 0.42 16.30
CA ARG A 414 21.90 0.03 16.64
C ARG A 414 21.99 -0.52 18.05
N HIS A 415 23.04 -1.27 18.37
CA HIS A 415 23.31 -1.59 19.77
C HIS A 415 24.32 -0.62 20.40
N LYS A 416 24.14 -0.36 21.70
CA LYS A 416 25.04 0.39 22.57
C LYS A 416 25.11 -0.33 23.89
N ASN A 417 26.29 -0.86 24.23
CA ASN A 417 26.46 -1.77 25.36
C ASN A 417 25.48 -2.97 25.31
N PHE A 418 25.24 -3.51 24.12
CA PHE A 418 24.32 -4.59 23.81
C PHE A 418 22.83 -4.27 23.99
N GLU A 419 22.45 -3.07 24.39
CA GLU A 419 21.07 -2.58 24.35
C GLU A 419 20.76 -2.00 22.97
N ALA A 420 19.57 -2.25 22.42
CA ALA A 420 19.17 -1.73 21.12
C ALA A 420 18.46 -0.37 21.24
N TRP A 421 18.94 0.59 20.46
CA TRP A 421 18.45 1.97 20.39
C TRP A 421 18.27 2.44 18.96
N VAL A 422 17.39 3.39 18.73
CA VAL A 422 17.28 4.12 17.45
C VAL A 422 18.00 5.44 17.61
N GLU A 423 19.17 5.59 16.97
CA GLU A 423 20.00 6.79 17.10
C GLU A 423 20.42 7.33 15.73
N LYS A 424 20.65 8.65 15.67
CA LYS A 424 21.13 9.32 14.46
C LYS A 424 22.52 8.84 14.11
N ASN A 425 22.74 8.53 12.83
CA ASN A 425 24.07 8.17 12.33
C ASN A 425 25.05 9.35 12.56
N ASP A 426 26.08 9.12 13.35
CA ASP A 426 27.13 10.10 13.66
C ASP A 426 28.32 10.06 12.68
N GLY A 427 28.25 9.19 11.66
CA GLY A 427 29.27 9.03 10.63
C GLY A 427 30.50 8.24 11.08
N THR A 428 30.55 7.73 12.32
CA THR A 428 31.69 6.96 12.82
C THR A 428 31.66 5.50 12.36
N ALA A 429 32.85 4.88 12.17
CA ALA A 429 32.94 3.46 11.85
C ALA A 429 32.34 2.57 12.97
N ARG A 430 32.42 3.03 14.23
CA ARG A 430 31.78 2.35 15.36
C ARG A 430 30.27 2.33 15.21
N PHE A 431 29.65 3.49 14.96
CA PHE A 431 28.20 3.55 14.73
C PHE A 431 27.80 2.64 13.58
N ALA A 432 28.50 2.74 12.45
CA ALA A 432 28.23 1.92 11.28
C ALA A 432 28.26 0.41 11.62
N ALA A 433 29.26 -0.04 12.36
CA ALA A 433 29.37 -1.44 12.78
C ALA A 433 28.24 -1.87 13.74
N ASP A 434 27.92 -1.02 14.72
CA ASP A 434 26.88 -1.29 15.73
C ASP A 434 25.45 -1.27 15.15
N ALA A 435 25.23 -0.58 14.02
CA ALA A 435 23.94 -0.46 13.31
C ALA A 435 23.81 -1.42 12.11
N THR A 436 24.78 -2.31 11.92
CA THR A 436 24.81 -3.25 10.79
C THR A 436 24.58 -4.68 11.26
N PHE A 437 23.82 -5.43 10.46
CA PHE A 437 23.46 -6.81 10.76
C PHE A 437 23.61 -7.71 9.52
N HIS A 438 23.96 -8.97 9.76
CA HIS A 438 23.77 -10.03 8.79
C HIS A 438 22.32 -10.52 8.89
N ARG A 439 21.55 -10.45 7.80
CA ARG A 439 20.22 -11.03 7.72
C ARG A 439 20.33 -12.54 7.58
N ARG A 440 19.75 -13.29 8.51
CA ARG A 440 19.73 -14.75 8.55
C ARG A 440 18.28 -15.26 8.45
N ALA A 441 18.12 -16.52 8.06
CA ALA A 441 16.83 -17.21 8.29
C ALA A 441 16.53 -17.20 9.80
N GLY A 442 15.26 -17.14 10.18
CA GLY A 442 14.87 -17.12 11.57
C GLY A 442 15.38 -18.33 12.34
N LEU A 443 15.85 -18.10 13.56
CA LEU A 443 16.49 -19.14 14.38
C LEU A 443 15.49 -20.17 14.95
N SER A 444 14.24 -19.81 15.11
CA SER A 444 13.13 -20.70 15.53
C SER A 444 12.26 -21.13 14.37
N ASP A 445 11.96 -20.22 13.45
CA ASP A 445 11.18 -20.44 12.23
C ASP A 445 11.94 -19.90 11.03
N ALA A 446 12.32 -20.78 10.10
CA ALA A 446 13.07 -20.41 8.89
C ALA A 446 12.27 -19.48 7.94
N ALA A 447 10.95 -19.39 8.08
CA ALA A 447 10.13 -18.42 7.36
C ALA A 447 10.25 -16.99 7.92
N GLY A 448 10.74 -16.86 9.15
CA GLY A 448 11.10 -15.59 9.77
C GLY A 448 12.51 -15.11 9.41
N VAL A 449 12.90 -14.00 9.98
CA VAL A 449 14.24 -13.40 9.86
C VAL A 449 14.87 -13.20 11.23
N SER A 450 16.18 -13.43 11.32
CA SER A 450 17.00 -13.07 12.48
C SER A 450 18.13 -12.14 12.03
N TYR A 451 18.48 -11.17 12.88
CA TYR A 451 19.49 -10.14 12.60
C TYR A 451 20.71 -10.39 13.46
N GLU A 452 21.75 -11.01 12.89
CA GLU A 452 23.02 -11.24 13.54
C GLU A 452 23.89 -9.98 13.52
N SER A 453 24.44 -9.57 14.66
CA SER A 453 25.30 -8.40 14.75
C SER A 453 26.53 -8.53 13.86
N TYR A 454 26.86 -7.48 13.10
CA TYR A 454 28.03 -7.43 12.23
C TYR A 454 29.35 -7.54 13.00
N ASN A 455 29.48 -6.83 14.12
CA ASN A 455 30.69 -6.74 14.90
C ASN A 455 30.74 -7.70 16.08
N TYR A 456 29.71 -8.46 16.38
CA TYR A 456 29.65 -9.47 17.43
C TYR A 456 29.03 -10.76 16.91
N ALA A 457 29.79 -11.56 16.18
CA ALA A 457 29.36 -12.82 15.62
C ALA A 457 28.69 -13.74 16.66
N GLY A 458 27.62 -14.42 16.28
CA GLY A 458 26.81 -15.29 17.14
C GLY A 458 25.90 -14.56 18.11
N ARG A 459 25.85 -13.22 18.06
CA ARG A 459 24.89 -12.42 18.81
C ARG A 459 23.83 -11.86 17.85
N TYR A 460 22.59 -11.92 18.29
CA TYR A 460 21.43 -11.55 17.48
C TYR A 460 20.62 -10.47 18.17
N LEU A 461 19.95 -9.63 17.40
CA LEU A 461 18.88 -8.79 17.89
C LEU A 461 17.76 -9.70 18.43
N ARG A 462 17.44 -9.55 19.70
CA ARG A 462 16.37 -10.31 20.36
C ARG A 462 15.68 -9.46 21.42
N HIS A 463 14.44 -9.79 21.74
CA HIS A 463 13.81 -9.19 22.91
C HIS A 463 14.03 -10.04 24.18
N TYR A 464 14.09 -9.35 25.30
CA TYR A 464 14.05 -9.91 26.62
C TYR A 464 13.29 -8.94 27.52
N ASP A 465 12.27 -9.41 28.24
CA ASP A 465 11.37 -8.56 29.02
C ASP A 465 10.86 -7.35 28.19
N HIS A 466 10.44 -7.64 26.96
CA HIS A 466 9.97 -6.71 25.96
C HIS A 466 10.99 -5.69 25.42
N LEU A 467 12.17 -5.52 26.02
CA LEU A 467 13.23 -4.65 25.51
C LEU A 467 14.12 -5.38 24.51
N LEU A 468 14.64 -4.69 23.50
CA LEU A 468 15.57 -5.27 22.53
C LEU A 468 17.02 -5.15 22.97
N TYR A 469 17.75 -6.24 22.73
CA TYR A 469 19.19 -6.41 23.02
C TYR A 469 19.90 -7.12 21.87
N VAL A 470 21.24 -7.07 21.87
CA VAL A 470 22.09 -7.90 21.02
C VAL A 470 22.76 -8.95 21.89
N GLN A 471 22.25 -10.19 21.87
CA GLN A 471 22.69 -11.27 22.78
C GLN A 471 22.86 -12.60 22.03
N ALA A 472 23.64 -13.52 22.58
CA ALA A 472 23.78 -14.88 22.07
C ALA A 472 22.58 -15.73 22.53
N PRO A 473 21.76 -16.28 21.61
CA PRO A 473 20.63 -17.13 21.95
C PRO A 473 21.12 -18.52 22.36
N SER A 474 20.77 -18.96 23.57
CA SER A 474 21.18 -20.26 24.13
C SER A 474 20.05 -21.27 24.25
N THR A 475 18.82 -20.81 24.43
CA THR A 475 17.63 -21.65 24.59
C THR A 475 16.71 -21.60 23.35
N ALA A 476 15.70 -22.45 23.31
CA ALA A 476 14.65 -22.38 22.28
C ALA A 476 13.87 -21.06 22.36
N THR A 477 13.59 -20.58 23.58
CA THR A 477 12.95 -19.27 23.80
C THR A 477 13.80 -18.13 23.28
N ASP A 478 15.13 -18.12 23.57
CA ASP A 478 16.03 -17.09 23.06
C ASP A 478 16.04 -17.04 21.52
N ARG A 479 15.93 -18.22 20.85
CA ARG A 479 15.85 -18.28 19.39
C ARG A 479 14.54 -17.72 18.86
N ALA A 480 13.42 -18.00 19.55
CA ALA A 480 12.13 -17.43 19.20
C ALA A 480 12.10 -15.90 19.43
N ASP A 481 12.67 -15.42 20.56
CA ASP A 481 12.83 -13.98 20.84
C ASP A 481 13.70 -13.26 19.79
N ALA A 482 14.57 -13.98 19.09
CA ALA A 482 15.47 -13.46 18.06
C ALA A 482 14.96 -13.68 16.63
N THR A 483 13.74 -14.22 16.48
CA THR A 483 13.09 -14.45 15.18
C THR A 483 11.93 -13.47 15.01
N PHE A 484 11.89 -12.84 13.85
CA PHE A 484 10.87 -11.84 13.51
C PHE A 484 10.22 -12.14 12.16
N HIS A 485 8.96 -11.75 11.99
CA HIS A 485 8.22 -11.87 10.74
C HIS A 485 7.96 -10.49 10.15
N ALA A 486 8.44 -10.27 8.92
CA ALA A 486 8.22 -9.02 8.19
C ALA A 486 6.77 -8.93 7.70
N GLN A 487 6.16 -7.75 7.87
CA GLN A 487 4.80 -7.45 7.45
C GLN A 487 4.74 -6.22 6.55
#